data_6eaddc9f6478a60d026ed80a052bfbc2
#
_entry.id   6eaddc9f6478a60d026ed80a052bfbc2
#
_cell.length_a   1.000
_cell.length_b   1.000
_cell.length_c   1.000
_cell.angle_alpha   90.00
_cell.angle_beta   90.00
_cell.angle_gamma   90.00
#
_symmetry.space_group_name_H-M   'P 1'
#
loop_
_entity.id
_entity.type
_entity.pdbx_description
1 polymer ?
#
loop_
_entity_poly.entity_id
_entity_poly.type
_entity_poly.pdbx_seq_one_letter_code
_entity_poly.pdbx_strand_id
1 'polypeptide(L)'
;MSRIFVQIASYRDPELVPTIRDCINKAKHPENLTFGICWQRDDVESLHEFTNDNRFRVIDVLWNQSKGLCWARSLIQKLWKGEEYTLQLDSHHRFIQNWDVELIEMLKQTGSEKPIVGSYAGMYDPVGDRLLNKEPYMMVANHFTLGGTILFFPRAIPGWESLTKPIPARFVSGHFYFTIGKHCEEYKYDPNIYFAGDEISLSIRSFTLGYDLFHPHKTVIWHEYTRKGRVKHWDDFNEKNVQDKLVDMPWYLMDDNSKRRLRHMLQEEDNNIDLGEYGLGTVRTHRDYEVYAGIHFKDRKLHPQTFAGVFPPINDTSNWHLLENDSVQYEFDINIPKTENFKMIYIGVEDISGNVLHRVDLTHYVDVLTLQFESNKKPHKWVYWPVDLNDNWYNRIDTVITNI
;
A
#
# COMPACT_ATOMS: atom_id res chain seq x y z
N MET A 1 8.85 -30.00 5.89
CA MET A 1 7.68 -29.25 6.37
C MET A 1 7.84 -27.81 5.92
N SER A 2 6.83 -27.26 5.26
CA SER A 2 6.89 -25.94 4.63
C SER A 2 6.89 -24.85 5.70
N ARG A 3 8.00 -24.16 5.90
CA ARG A 3 8.14 -23.06 6.87
C ARG A 3 7.79 -21.72 6.23
N ILE A 4 7.06 -20.90 6.96
CA ILE A 4 6.62 -19.56 6.52
C ILE A 4 7.25 -18.49 7.41
N PHE A 5 7.93 -17.54 6.80
CA PHE A 5 8.42 -16.32 7.45
C PHE A 5 7.37 -15.21 7.31
N VAL A 6 6.72 -14.85 8.41
CA VAL A 6 5.69 -13.81 8.48
C VAL A 6 6.37 -12.48 8.84
N GLN A 7 6.30 -11.51 7.94
CA GLN A 7 6.91 -10.20 8.06
C GLN A 7 5.86 -9.15 8.47
N ILE A 8 6.08 -8.46 9.59
CA ILE A 8 5.15 -7.43 10.08
C ILE A 8 5.92 -6.16 10.46
N ALA A 9 5.67 -5.07 9.75
CA ALA A 9 6.07 -3.74 10.17
C ALA A 9 4.93 -3.10 10.97
N SER A 10 5.18 -2.80 12.24
CA SER A 10 4.20 -2.22 13.14
C SER A 10 4.67 -0.86 13.64
N TYR A 11 3.80 0.16 13.57
CA TYR A 11 4.04 1.48 14.09
C TYR A 11 2.91 1.88 15.04
N ARG A 12 3.17 1.81 16.36
CA ARG A 12 2.22 2.19 17.43
C ARG A 12 0.81 1.65 17.19
N ASP A 13 0.73 0.36 16.87
CA ASP A 13 -0.50 -0.26 16.39
C ASP A 13 -1.09 -1.24 17.41
N PRO A 14 -2.25 -0.93 18.00
CA PRO A 14 -2.92 -1.81 18.96
C PRO A 14 -3.38 -3.14 18.37
N GLU A 15 -3.50 -3.22 17.02
CA GLU A 15 -3.93 -4.44 16.32
C GLU A 15 -2.78 -5.45 16.10
N LEU A 16 -1.52 -5.12 16.43
CA LEU A 16 -0.38 -6.03 16.22
C LEU A 16 -0.58 -7.36 16.96
N VAL A 17 -0.86 -7.31 18.26
CA VAL A 17 -1.05 -8.51 19.07
C VAL A 17 -2.28 -9.32 18.64
N PRO A 18 -3.47 -8.71 18.45
CA PRO A 18 -4.62 -9.40 17.87
C PRO A 18 -4.33 -10.08 16.52
N THR A 19 -3.60 -9.40 15.62
CA THR A 19 -3.20 -9.95 14.31
C THR A 19 -2.31 -11.18 14.45
N ILE A 20 -1.29 -11.13 15.30
CA ILE A 20 -0.40 -12.28 15.56
C ILE A 20 -1.17 -13.46 16.11
N ARG A 21 -2.05 -13.21 17.10
CA ARG A 21 -2.89 -14.28 17.70
C ARG A 21 -3.80 -14.91 16.66
N ASP A 22 -4.48 -14.12 15.84
CA ASP A 22 -5.38 -14.64 14.80
C ASP A 22 -4.61 -15.43 13.74
N CYS A 23 -3.44 -14.92 13.33
CA CYS A 23 -2.52 -15.61 12.42
C CYS A 23 -2.14 -17.00 12.93
N ILE A 24 -1.71 -17.11 14.20
CA ILE A 24 -1.30 -18.38 14.82
C ILE A 24 -2.50 -19.31 15.01
N ASN A 25 -3.60 -18.82 15.58
CA ASN A 25 -4.76 -19.62 15.92
C ASN A 25 -5.48 -20.22 14.71
N LYS A 26 -5.40 -19.55 13.57
CA LYS A 26 -6.05 -19.98 12.33
C LYS A 26 -5.13 -20.73 11.37
N ALA A 27 -3.83 -20.77 11.62
CA ALA A 27 -2.93 -21.62 10.85
C ALA A 27 -3.21 -23.10 11.09
N LYS A 28 -3.08 -23.90 10.04
CA LYS A 28 -3.10 -25.38 10.13
C LYS A 28 -1.84 -25.91 10.82
N HIS A 29 -0.72 -25.25 10.58
CA HIS A 29 0.61 -25.64 11.04
C HIS A 29 1.32 -24.47 11.74
N PRO A 30 0.81 -24.00 12.90
CA PRO A 30 1.37 -22.85 13.60
C PRO A 30 2.83 -23.04 14.05
N GLU A 31 3.26 -24.29 14.22
CA GLU A 31 4.65 -24.66 14.54
C GLU A 31 5.64 -24.33 13.41
N ASN A 32 5.17 -24.18 12.18
CA ASN A 32 5.96 -23.87 11.00
C ASN A 32 6.08 -22.35 10.73
N LEU A 33 5.46 -21.51 11.55
CA LEU A 33 5.50 -20.07 11.41
C LEU A 33 6.73 -19.50 12.13
N THR A 34 7.39 -18.53 11.50
CA THR A 34 8.41 -17.69 12.11
C THR A 34 8.05 -16.24 11.85
N PHE A 35 8.08 -15.40 12.86
CA PHE A 35 7.70 -14.00 12.78
C PHE A 35 8.94 -13.09 12.78
N GLY A 36 9.05 -12.25 11.75
CA GLY A 36 9.98 -11.12 11.73
C GLY A 36 9.18 -9.84 11.94
N ILE A 37 9.45 -9.13 13.03
CA ILE A 37 8.67 -7.96 13.41
C ILE A 37 9.60 -6.77 13.60
N CYS A 38 9.33 -5.64 12.94
CA CYS A 38 9.87 -4.35 13.31
C CYS A 38 8.81 -3.62 14.13
N TRP A 39 9.00 -3.64 15.44
CA TRP A 39 8.05 -3.09 16.41
C TRP A 39 8.45 -1.67 16.80
N GLN A 40 7.85 -0.69 16.13
CA GLN A 40 8.11 0.73 16.31
C GLN A 40 7.08 1.26 17.34
N ARG A 41 7.42 1.14 18.60
CA ARG A 41 6.53 1.28 19.75
C ARG A 41 6.69 2.59 20.52
N ASP A 42 5.71 2.90 21.32
CA ASP A 42 5.83 3.78 22.48
C ASP A 42 6.08 2.97 23.78
N ASP A 43 6.02 3.64 24.92
CA ASP A 43 6.28 3.00 26.22
C ASP A 43 5.08 2.22 26.79
N VAL A 44 3.92 2.27 26.11
CA VAL A 44 2.67 1.64 26.58
C VAL A 44 2.45 0.27 25.96
N GLU A 45 2.94 0.05 24.74
CA GLU A 45 2.77 -1.20 24.01
C GLU A 45 3.62 -2.33 24.58
N SER A 46 3.14 -3.56 24.46
CA SER A 46 3.85 -4.74 24.95
C SER A 46 3.68 -5.95 24.06
N LEU A 47 4.80 -6.63 23.78
CA LEU A 47 4.88 -7.94 23.14
C LEU A 47 5.29 -9.05 24.12
N HIS A 48 5.09 -8.87 25.42
CA HIS A 48 5.59 -9.80 26.46
C HIS A 48 5.17 -11.25 26.27
N GLU A 49 3.98 -11.51 25.72
CA GLU A 49 3.52 -12.89 25.51
C GLU A 49 4.35 -13.67 24.44
N PHE A 50 5.10 -12.95 23.60
CA PHE A 50 5.91 -13.54 22.53
C PHE A 50 7.41 -13.52 22.80
N THR A 51 7.86 -12.86 23.86
CA THR A 51 9.30 -12.63 24.12
C THR A 51 10.11 -13.90 24.38
N ASN A 52 9.46 -14.96 24.87
CA ASN A 52 10.11 -16.25 25.15
C ASN A 52 9.86 -17.30 24.08
N ASP A 53 9.18 -16.95 23.00
CA ASP A 53 8.91 -17.84 21.88
C ASP A 53 9.97 -17.64 20.79
N ASN A 54 10.78 -18.65 20.53
CA ASN A 54 11.88 -18.62 19.57
C ASN A 54 11.45 -18.46 18.10
N ARG A 55 10.13 -18.56 17.83
CA ARG A 55 9.55 -18.24 16.52
C ARG A 55 9.59 -16.74 16.22
N PHE A 56 9.74 -15.89 17.24
CA PHE A 56 9.70 -14.44 17.10
C PHE A 56 11.11 -13.84 17.01
N ARG A 57 11.35 -13.09 15.97
CA ARG A 57 12.55 -12.29 15.73
C ARG A 57 12.12 -10.84 15.69
N VAL A 58 12.26 -10.12 16.81
CA VAL A 58 11.76 -8.77 16.98
C VAL A 58 12.90 -7.76 16.93
N ILE A 59 12.72 -6.72 16.14
CA ILE A 59 13.52 -5.50 16.16
C ILE A 59 12.70 -4.48 16.93
N ASP A 60 13.14 -4.15 18.13
CA ASP A 60 12.50 -3.19 19.04
C ASP A 60 13.05 -1.79 18.77
N VAL A 61 12.16 -0.87 18.39
CA VAL A 61 12.50 0.51 18.00
C VAL A 61 11.53 1.45 18.71
N LEU A 62 12.04 2.51 19.32
CA LEU A 62 11.17 3.59 19.77
C LEU A 62 10.58 4.34 18.56
N TRP A 63 9.33 4.75 18.65
CA TRP A 63 8.59 5.37 17.56
C TRP A 63 9.34 6.53 16.89
N ASN A 64 10.03 7.35 17.69
CA ASN A 64 10.79 8.52 17.23
C ASN A 64 12.11 8.19 16.52
N GLN A 65 12.53 6.93 16.53
CA GLN A 65 13.69 6.42 15.78
C GLN A 65 13.29 5.79 14.44
N SER A 66 12.00 5.72 14.18
CA SER A 66 11.47 5.20 12.91
C SER A 66 11.91 6.06 11.72
N LYS A 67 12.08 5.41 10.55
CA LYS A 67 12.35 6.09 9.27
C LYS A 67 11.29 5.77 8.21
N GLY A 68 10.13 5.25 8.62
CA GLY A 68 9.02 4.93 7.76
C GLY A 68 8.88 3.45 7.42
N LEU A 69 7.88 3.15 6.57
CA LEU A 69 7.41 1.79 6.32
C LEU A 69 8.47 0.90 5.63
N CYS A 70 9.01 1.34 4.49
CA CYS A 70 9.94 0.51 3.73
C CYS A 70 11.29 0.33 4.44
N TRP A 71 11.69 1.32 5.26
CA TRP A 71 12.84 1.13 6.16
C TRP A 71 12.58 0.00 7.17
N ALA A 72 11.43 -0.03 7.84
CA ALA A 72 11.08 -1.10 8.75
C ALA A 72 11.05 -2.46 8.06
N ARG A 73 10.45 -2.55 6.86
CA ARG A 73 10.44 -3.78 6.05
C ARG A 73 11.84 -4.22 5.63
N SER A 74 12.74 -3.27 5.31
CA SER A 74 14.13 -3.60 4.97
C SER A 74 14.90 -4.24 6.13
N LEU A 75 14.58 -3.85 7.36
CA LEU A 75 15.14 -4.47 8.56
C LEU A 75 14.59 -5.88 8.78
N ILE A 76 13.28 -6.05 8.60
CA ILE A 76 12.61 -7.35 8.79
C ILE A 76 13.15 -8.40 7.82
N GLN A 77 13.38 -8.07 6.55
CA GLN A 77 13.91 -9.01 5.57
C GLN A 77 15.25 -9.63 5.99
N LYS A 78 16.08 -8.90 6.72
CA LYS A 78 17.38 -9.40 7.25
C LYS A 78 17.21 -10.46 8.34
N LEU A 79 16.01 -10.62 8.87
CA LEU A 79 15.68 -11.65 9.86
C LEU A 79 15.31 -13.00 9.23
N TRP A 80 15.08 -13.07 7.92
CA TRP A 80 14.84 -14.31 7.21
C TRP A 80 16.04 -15.26 7.31
N LYS A 81 15.82 -16.55 7.53
CA LYS A 81 16.87 -17.56 7.72
C LYS A 81 16.60 -18.82 6.89
N GLY A 82 16.10 -18.64 5.66
CA GLY A 82 15.89 -19.76 4.73
C GLY A 82 14.55 -20.46 4.92
N GLU A 83 13.54 -19.80 5.46
CA GLU A 83 12.16 -20.28 5.40
C GLU A 83 11.71 -20.40 3.94
N GLU A 84 10.95 -21.45 3.63
CA GLU A 84 10.57 -21.81 2.25
C GLU A 84 9.63 -20.79 1.60
N TYR A 85 8.77 -20.21 2.41
CA TYR A 85 7.81 -19.16 2.00
C TYR A 85 7.95 -17.92 2.86
N THR A 86 7.43 -16.82 2.35
CA THR A 86 7.26 -15.59 3.12
C THR A 86 5.89 -14.98 2.90
N LEU A 87 5.30 -14.47 3.99
CA LEU A 87 4.07 -13.69 4.02
C LEU A 87 4.38 -12.31 4.55
N GLN A 88 4.17 -11.27 3.76
CA GLN A 88 4.24 -9.89 4.23
C GLN A 88 2.87 -9.35 4.58
N LEU A 89 2.78 -8.67 5.71
CA LEU A 89 1.57 -8.10 6.27
C LEU A 89 1.81 -6.71 6.87
N ASP A 90 0.75 -5.92 6.91
CA ASP A 90 0.65 -4.84 7.90
C ASP A 90 0.25 -5.44 9.27
N SER A 91 0.22 -4.63 10.32
CA SER A 91 0.00 -5.07 11.69
C SER A 91 -1.47 -5.25 12.09
N HIS A 92 -2.42 -5.17 11.15
CA HIS A 92 -3.86 -5.14 11.43
C HIS A 92 -4.65 -5.99 10.42
N HIS A 93 -4.54 -7.32 10.62
CA HIS A 93 -5.15 -8.34 9.75
C HIS A 93 -5.96 -9.38 10.52
N ARG A 94 -6.89 -10.05 9.80
CA ARG A 94 -7.58 -11.28 10.23
C ARG A 94 -7.51 -12.32 9.12
N PHE A 95 -7.59 -13.61 9.48
CA PHE A 95 -7.32 -14.72 8.58
C PHE A 95 -8.51 -15.67 8.48
N ILE A 96 -8.58 -16.47 7.42
CA ILE A 96 -9.44 -17.67 7.40
C ILE A 96 -8.76 -18.81 8.15
N GLN A 97 -9.54 -19.83 8.50
CA GLN A 97 -8.99 -21.08 9.02
C GLN A 97 -8.13 -21.77 7.96
N ASN A 98 -6.95 -22.31 8.36
CA ASN A 98 -5.96 -23.00 7.52
C ASN A 98 -5.34 -22.11 6.42
N TRP A 99 -5.27 -20.80 6.64
CA TRP A 99 -4.75 -19.81 5.68
C TRP A 99 -3.35 -20.16 5.12
N ASP A 100 -2.50 -20.77 5.92
CA ASP A 100 -1.14 -21.18 5.58
C ASP A 100 -1.12 -22.22 4.45
N VAL A 101 -1.97 -23.24 4.55
CA VAL A 101 -2.13 -24.28 3.52
C VAL A 101 -2.78 -23.69 2.27
N GLU A 102 -3.79 -22.83 2.43
CA GLU A 102 -4.50 -22.19 1.33
C GLU A 102 -3.58 -21.30 0.49
N LEU A 103 -2.72 -20.50 1.11
CA LEU A 103 -1.76 -19.66 0.39
C LEU A 103 -0.68 -20.48 -0.31
N ILE A 104 -0.15 -21.54 0.32
CA ILE A 104 0.81 -22.45 -0.32
C ILE A 104 0.17 -23.11 -1.55
N GLU A 105 -1.08 -23.56 -1.44
CA GLU A 105 -1.78 -24.18 -2.55
C GLU A 105 -2.02 -23.17 -3.69
N MET A 106 -2.40 -21.93 -3.38
CA MET A 106 -2.51 -20.88 -4.38
C MET A 106 -1.21 -20.64 -5.14
N LEU A 107 -0.06 -20.59 -4.46
CA LEU A 107 1.23 -20.46 -5.16
C LEU A 107 1.46 -21.61 -6.14
N LYS A 108 1.19 -22.86 -5.74
CA LYS A 108 1.34 -24.03 -6.62
C LYS A 108 0.40 -23.97 -7.81
N GLN A 109 -0.83 -23.54 -7.62
CA GLN A 109 -1.83 -23.41 -8.67
C GLN A 109 -1.48 -22.37 -9.75
N THR A 110 -0.58 -21.45 -9.47
CA THR A 110 -0.09 -20.49 -10.49
C THR A 110 0.70 -21.17 -11.59
N GLY A 111 1.39 -22.27 -11.28
CA GLY A 111 2.31 -22.97 -12.20
C GLY A 111 3.60 -22.19 -12.48
N SER A 112 3.86 -21.07 -11.80
CA SER A 112 5.07 -20.28 -11.92
C SER A 112 6.18 -20.80 -10.99
N GLU A 113 7.42 -20.65 -11.40
CA GLU A 113 8.61 -20.97 -10.56
C GLU A 113 8.87 -19.88 -9.50
N LYS A 114 8.51 -18.62 -9.81
CA LYS A 114 8.67 -17.47 -8.92
C LYS A 114 7.35 -16.70 -8.77
N PRO A 115 6.29 -17.29 -8.19
CA PRO A 115 5.01 -16.64 -8.06
C PRO A 115 4.97 -15.67 -6.88
N ILE A 116 4.29 -14.54 -7.05
CA ILE A 116 3.83 -13.70 -5.94
C ILE A 116 2.30 -13.64 -6.01
N VAL A 117 1.61 -14.05 -4.95
CA VAL A 117 0.17 -13.90 -4.79
C VAL A 117 -0.09 -12.78 -3.79
N GLY A 118 -0.66 -11.67 -4.24
CA GLY A 118 -0.92 -10.51 -3.39
C GLY A 118 -1.95 -9.56 -4.00
N SER A 119 -2.69 -8.89 -3.15
CA SER A 119 -3.70 -7.90 -3.56
C SER A 119 -4.12 -7.05 -2.35
N TYR A 120 -5.03 -6.11 -2.56
CA TYR A 120 -5.78 -5.54 -1.46
C TYR A 120 -6.63 -6.62 -0.82
N ALA A 121 -6.51 -6.72 0.51
CA ALA A 121 -7.23 -7.69 1.32
C ALA A 121 -8.71 -7.28 1.50
N GLY A 122 -9.54 -8.22 1.90
CA GLY A 122 -10.89 -7.91 2.35
C GLY A 122 -10.90 -6.91 3.51
N MET A 123 -12.05 -6.36 3.84
CA MET A 123 -12.19 -5.40 4.93
C MET A 123 -12.72 -6.07 6.20
N TYR A 124 -12.17 -5.74 7.35
CA TYR A 124 -12.79 -6.06 8.64
C TYR A 124 -12.90 -4.82 9.53
N ASP A 125 -13.84 -4.90 10.47
CA ASP A 125 -14.04 -3.93 11.52
C ASP A 125 -13.49 -4.51 12.83
N PRO A 126 -12.47 -3.90 13.45
CA PRO A 126 -11.90 -4.39 14.70
C PRO A 126 -12.90 -4.36 15.86
N VAL A 127 -13.94 -3.51 15.78
CA VAL A 127 -15.02 -3.53 16.75
C VAL A 127 -15.91 -4.73 16.51
N GLY A 128 -15.68 -5.79 17.31
CA GLY A 128 -16.40 -7.06 17.22
C GLY A 128 -15.86 -8.02 16.16
N ASP A 129 -14.65 -7.81 15.65
CA ASP A 129 -13.96 -8.71 14.70
C ASP A 129 -14.81 -9.09 13.47
N ARG A 130 -15.56 -8.13 12.92
CA ARG A 130 -16.50 -8.39 11.83
C ARG A 130 -15.84 -8.35 10.47
N LEU A 131 -15.85 -9.47 9.76
CA LEU A 131 -15.43 -9.55 8.36
C LEU A 131 -16.53 -8.96 7.46
N LEU A 132 -16.20 -7.93 6.68
CA LEU A 132 -17.21 -7.11 5.99
C LEU A 132 -17.51 -7.56 4.57
N ASN A 133 -16.61 -8.30 3.93
CA ASN A 133 -16.80 -8.79 2.56
C ASN A 133 -16.18 -10.18 2.37
N LYS A 134 -16.57 -10.85 1.27
CA LYS A 134 -16.09 -12.19 0.91
C LYS A 134 -15.38 -12.23 -0.45
N GLU A 135 -15.67 -11.28 -1.31
CA GLU A 135 -15.09 -11.20 -2.64
C GLU A 135 -13.59 -10.84 -2.57
N PRO A 136 -12.76 -11.55 -3.34
CA PRO A 136 -11.36 -11.17 -3.53
C PRO A 136 -11.26 -9.95 -4.45
N TYR A 137 -10.23 -9.14 -4.20
CA TYR A 137 -9.98 -7.94 -4.97
C TYR A 137 -8.79 -8.10 -5.91
N MET A 138 -8.88 -7.43 -7.06
CA MET A 138 -7.73 -7.09 -7.89
C MET A 138 -7.33 -5.63 -7.63
N MET A 139 -6.06 -5.33 -7.80
CA MET A 139 -5.55 -3.96 -7.81
C MET A 139 -5.64 -3.39 -9.23
N VAL A 140 -6.26 -2.23 -9.36
CA VAL A 140 -6.32 -1.48 -10.62
C VAL A 140 -5.64 -0.13 -10.44
N ALA A 141 -4.87 0.30 -11.46
CA ALA A 141 -4.32 1.65 -11.47
C ALA A 141 -5.41 2.65 -11.85
N ASN A 142 -5.55 3.71 -11.07
CA ASN A 142 -6.53 4.75 -11.35
C ASN A 142 -5.92 5.93 -12.13
N HIS A 143 -4.89 6.55 -11.58
CA HIS A 143 -4.16 7.64 -12.22
C HIS A 143 -2.78 7.80 -11.58
N PHE A 144 -1.91 8.55 -12.26
CA PHE A 144 -0.68 9.05 -11.64
C PHE A 144 -1.00 10.22 -10.71
N THR A 145 -0.39 10.24 -9.55
CA THR A 145 -0.42 11.41 -8.65
C THR A 145 0.57 12.47 -9.14
N LEU A 146 0.42 13.71 -8.70
CA LEU A 146 1.38 14.79 -9.00
C LEU A 146 2.83 14.41 -8.62
N GLY A 147 2.99 13.63 -7.54
CA GLY A 147 4.29 13.13 -7.10
C GLY A 147 4.92 12.04 -7.98
N GLY A 148 4.24 11.60 -9.06
CA GLY A 148 4.75 10.55 -9.96
C GLY A 148 4.51 9.13 -9.42
N THR A 149 3.69 8.96 -8.39
CA THR A 149 3.24 7.64 -7.93
C THR A 149 1.90 7.28 -8.56
N ILE A 150 1.53 6.01 -8.53
CA ILE A 150 0.24 5.55 -9.04
C ILE A 150 -0.71 5.35 -7.86
N LEU A 151 -1.92 5.90 -7.95
CA LEU A 151 -3.00 5.59 -7.04
C LEU A 151 -3.72 4.33 -7.51
N PHE A 152 -3.80 3.34 -6.62
CA PHE A 152 -4.47 2.07 -6.87
C PHE A 152 -5.82 2.02 -6.15
N PHE A 153 -6.76 1.29 -6.75
CA PHE A 153 -8.05 0.97 -6.13
C PHE A 153 -8.31 -0.54 -6.11
N PRO A 154 -9.03 -1.03 -5.08
CA PRO A 154 -9.57 -2.37 -5.09
C PRO A 154 -10.75 -2.45 -6.06
N ARG A 155 -10.80 -3.53 -6.83
CA ARG A 155 -11.96 -3.92 -7.63
C ARG A 155 -12.25 -5.38 -7.37
N ALA A 156 -13.50 -5.74 -7.08
CA ALA A 156 -13.89 -7.13 -6.96
C ALA A 156 -13.58 -7.89 -8.26
N ILE A 157 -13.02 -9.09 -8.13
CA ILE A 157 -12.68 -9.92 -9.30
C ILE A 157 -13.97 -10.43 -9.93
N PRO A 158 -14.27 -10.12 -11.22
CA PRO A 158 -15.48 -10.60 -11.86
C PRO A 158 -15.54 -12.13 -11.91
N GLY A 159 -16.69 -12.72 -11.55
CA GLY A 159 -16.92 -14.17 -11.58
C GLY A 159 -16.03 -14.97 -10.65
N TRP A 160 -15.53 -14.37 -9.58
CA TRP A 160 -14.59 -14.99 -8.64
C TRP A 160 -15.08 -16.32 -8.05
N GLU A 161 -16.40 -16.51 -7.89
CA GLU A 161 -16.98 -17.74 -7.34
C GLU A 161 -16.69 -18.99 -8.20
N SER A 162 -16.42 -18.78 -9.49
CA SER A 162 -16.10 -19.86 -10.44
C SER A 162 -14.59 -20.07 -10.62
N LEU A 163 -13.75 -19.21 -10.05
CA LEU A 163 -12.31 -19.32 -10.18
C LEU A 163 -11.75 -20.44 -9.29
N THR A 164 -10.82 -21.19 -9.83
CA THR A 164 -10.16 -22.33 -9.15
C THR A 164 -8.67 -22.11 -8.90
N LYS A 165 -8.12 -21.00 -9.40
CA LYS A 165 -6.70 -20.65 -9.26
C LYS A 165 -6.52 -19.14 -9.30
N PRO A 166 -5.39 -18.61 -8.75
CA PRO A 166 -5.01 -17.21 -8.86
C PRO A 166 -4.98 -16.71 -10.30
N ILE A 167 -5.29 -15.44 -10.47
CA ILE A 167 -5.32 -14.77 -11.78
C ILE A 167 -4.07 -13.90 -11.97
N PRO A 168 -3.56 -13.72 -13.19
CA PRO A 168 -2.44 -12.80 -13.46
C PRO A 168 -2.74 -11.38 -12.99
N ALA A 169 -1.75 -10.73 -12.39
CA ALA A 169 -1.84 -9.39 -11.84
C ALA A 169 -0.79 -8.46 -12.42
N ARG A 170 -1.11 -7.19 -12.58
CA ARG A 170 -0.14 -6.13 -12.91
C ARG A 170 0.60 -5.63 -11.69
N PHE A 171 -0.08 -5.65 -10.53
CA PHE A 171 0.36 -5.05 -9.29
C PHE A 171 0.14 -6.00 -8.14
N VAL A 172 0.95 -5.86 -7.09
CA VAL A 172 0.76 -6.54 -5.82
C VAL A 172 0.81 -5.53 -4.68
N SER A 173 0.06 -5.79 -3.62
CA SER A 173 -0.05 -4.87 -2.50
C SER A 173 1.12 -5.01 -1.53
N GLY A 174 1.51 -3.90 -0.95
CA GLY A 174 2.50 -3.86 0.13
C GLY A 174 1.98 -4.39 1.46
N HIS A 175 0.66 -4.35 1.72
CA HIS A 175 0.11 -4.84 2.98
C HIS A 175 -0.24 -6.32 2.98
N PHE A 176 -0.31 -6.97 1.82
CA PHE A 176 -0.52 -8.40 1.71
C PHE A 176 0.09 -8.97 0.45
N TYR A 177 1.14 -9.76 0.60
CA TYR A 177 1.58 -10.69 -0.44
C TYR A 177 2.22 -11.95 0.17
N PHE A 178 2.11 -13.06 -0.55
CA PHE A 178 2.70 -14.35 -0.22
C PHE A 178 3.53 -14.87 -1.40
N THR A 179 4.73 -15.36 -1.12
CA THR A 179 5.67 -15.82 -2.15
C THR A 179 6.69 -16.82 -1.58
N ILE A 180 7.62 -17.29 -2.42
CA ILE A 180 8.77 -18.08 -1.97
C ILE A 180 9.70 -17.25 -1.09
N GLY A 181 10.27 -17.86 -0.04
CA GLY A 181 11.08 -17.16 0.96
C GLY A 181 12.33 -16.47 0.39
N LYS A 182 12.88 -17.01 -0.69
CA LYS A 182 14.03 -16.44 -1.39
C LYS A 182 13.80 -14.99 -1.88
N HIS A 183 12.55 -14.57 -2.03
CA HIS A 183 12.21 -13.20 -2.33
C HIS A 183 12.77 -12.21 -1.30
N CYS A 184 12.90 -12.59 -0.02
CA CYS A 184 13.51 -11.76 1.01
C CYS A 184 14.99 -11.44 0.73
N GLU A 185 15.67 -12.29 -0.02
CA GLU A 185 17.08 -12.11 -0.40
C GLU A 185 17.22 -11.41 -1.75
N GLU A 186 16.40 -11.80 -2.73
CA GLU A 186 16.48 -11.29 -4.11
C GLU A 186 15.86 -9.90 -4.26
N TYR A 187 14.73 -9.63 -3.57
CA TYR A 187 14.08 -8.32 -3.52
C TYR A 187 14.39 -7.67 -2.18
N LYS A 188 15.22 -6.65 -2.17
CA LYS A 188 15.51 -5.90 -0.95
C LYS A 188 14.66 -4.63 -0.90
N TYR A 189 13.92 -4.44 0.17
CA TYR A 189 13.21 -3.17 0.38
C TYR A 189 14.20 -2.01 0.41
N ASP A 190 13.88 -0.97 -0.35
CA ASP A 190 14.65 0.28 -0.33
C ASP A 190 14.28 1.10 0.90
N PRO A 191 15.18 1.25 1.87
CA PRO A 191 14.87 1.98 3.10
C PRO A 191 14.63 3.48 2.89
N ASN A 192 14.91 4.00 1.70
CA ASN A 192 14.72 5.40 1.34
C ASN A 192 13.37 5.67 0.64
N ILE A 193 12.56 4.63 0.40
CA ILE A 193 11.14 4.79 0.05
C ILE A 193 10.37 4.93 1.34
N TYR A 194 9.66 6.06 1.51
CA TYR A 194 8.97 6.37 2.76
C TYR A 194 7.68 5.57 2.93
N PHE A 195 6.71 5.80 2.05
CA PHE A 195 5.40 5.17 2.07
C PHE A 195 4.79 5.11 0.67
N ALA A 196 4.49 6.28 0.07
CA ALA A 196 3.90 6.35 -1.27
C ALA A 196 4.87 5.78 -2.32
N GLY A 197 4.33 4.94 -3.21
CA GLY A 197 5.12 4.27 -4.26
C GLY A 197 5.71 2.92 -3.87
N ASP A 198 5.49 2.43 -2.64
CA ASP A 198 5.89 1.09 -2.23
C ASP A 198 5.34 0.02 -3.19
N GLU A 199 4.05 0.04 -3.47
CA GLU A 199 3.36 -0.99 -4.28
C GLU A 199 3.83 -1.02 -5.73
N ILE A 200 4.08 0.14 -6.36
CA ILE A 200 4.63 0.16 -7.72
C ILE A 200 6.10 -0.26 -7.74
N SER A 201 6.89 0.15 -6.73
CA SER A 201 8.28 -0.31 -6.56
C SER A 201 8.33 -1.83 -6.39
N LEU A 202 7.51 -2.38 -5.50
CA LEU A 202 7.42 -3.83 -5.27
C LEU A 202 7.05 -4.58 -6.57
N SER A 203 6.07 -4.08 -7.29
CA SER A 203 5.55 -4.73 -8.50
C SER A 203 6.58 -4.75 -9.62
N ILE A 204 7.12 -3.59 -10.02
CA ILE A 204 8.10 -3.53 -11.13
C ILE A 204 9.42 -4.22 -10.79
N ARG A 205 9.94 -4.05 -9.58
CA ARG A 205 11.20 -4.66 -9.18
C ARG A 205 11.08 -6.17 -9.08
N SER A 206 10.00 -6.69 -8.48
CA SER A 206 9.76 -8.13 -8.47
C SER A 206 9.61 -8.71 -9.88
N PHE A 207 8.85 -8.04 -10.76
CA PHE A 207 8.70 -8.47 -12.14
C PHE A 207 10.04 -8.49 -12.90
N THR A 208 10.85 -7.46 -12.74
CA THR A 208 12.17 -7.38 -13.42
C THR A 208 13.20 -8.37 -12.83
N LEU A 209 13.01 -8.83 -11.58
CA LEU A 209 13.76 -9.94 -10.97
C LEU A 209 13.25 -11.32 -11.40
N GLY A 210 12.23 -11.38 -12.27
CA GLY A 210 11.71 -12.62 -12.84
C GLY A 210 10.55 -13.24 -12.09
N TYR A 211 9.94 -12.52 -11.13
CA TYR A 211 8.73 -12.96 -10.45
C TYR A 211 7.49 -12.71 -11.30
N ASP A 212 6.53 -13.65 -11.24
CA ASP A 212 5.23 -13.52 -11.85
C ASP A 212 4.19 -13.11 -10.81
N LEU A 213 3.39 -12.09 -11.15
CA LEU A 213 2.44 -11.47 -10.23
C LEU A 213 1.04 -12.05 -10.41
N PHE A 214 0.37 -12.34 -9.30
CA PHE A 214 -0.99 -12.90 -9.28
C PHE A 214 -1.83 -12.26 -8.19
N HIS A 215 -3.14 -12.16 -8.44
CA HIS A 215 -4.14 -11.89 -7.40
C HIS A 215 -4.75 -13.20 -6.91
N PRO A 216 -5.04 -13.32 -5.60
CA PRO A 216 -5.74 -14.47 -5.05
C PRO A 216 -7.14 -14.57 -5.63
N HIS A 217 -7.60 -15.79 -5.94
CA HIS A 217 -8.93 -16.03 -6.50
C HIS A 217 -10.03 -16.16 -5.44
N LYS A 218 -9.65 -16.15 -4.17
CA LYS A 218 -10.56 -16.15 -3.01
C LYS A 218 -9.95 -15.32 -1.87
N THR A 219 -10.78 -14.74 -1.04
CA THR A 219 -10.34 -13.98 0.13
C THR A 219 -9.85 -14.92 1.22
N VAL A 220 -8.60 -14.76 1.65
CA VAL A 220 -7.96 -15.53 2.72
C VAL A 220 -7.58 -14.68 3.91
N ILE A 221 -7.59 -13.36 3.74
CA ILE A 221 -7.13 -12.39 4.72
C ILE A 221 -7.96 -11.11 4.62
N TRP A 222 -8.15 -10.43 5.74
CA TRP A 222 -8.82 -9.14 5.85
C TRP A 222 -7.90 -8.13 6.51
N HIS A 223 -8.08 -6.86 6.14
CA HIS A 223 -7.28 -5.72 6.58
C HIS A 223 -8.19 -4.63 7.17
N GLU A 224 -7.71 -3.91 8.18
CA GLU A 224 -8.38 -2.75 8.74
C GLU A 224 -7.94 -1.49 7.98
N TYR A 225 -8.88 -0.83 7.29
CA TYR A 225 -8.61 0.34 6.45
C TYR A 225 -8.97 1.67 7.10
N THR A 226 -9.79 1.67 8.17
CA THR A 226 -10.34 2.92 8.73
C THR A 226 -9.31 3.76 9.46
N ARG A 227 -8.23 3.10 9.95
CA ARG A 227 -7.17 3.70 10.77
C ARG A 227 -7.67 4.38 12.05
N LYS A 228 -8.89 4.04 12.50
CA LYS A 228 -9.45 4.56 13.74
C LYS A 228 -8.63 4.11 14.95
N GLY A 229 -8.35 5.06 15.84
CA GLY A 229 -7.62 4.76 17.08
C GLY A 229 -6.15 4.40 16.91
N ARG A 230 -5.59 4.54 15.69
CA ARG A 230 -4.16 4.32 15.42
C ARG A 230 -3.44 5.62 15.15
N VAL A 231 -2.29 5.81 15.76
CA VAL A 231 -1.34 6.86 15.43
C VAL A 231 -0.62 6.46 14.14
N LYS A 232 -0.52 7.36 13.17
CA LYS A 232 0.21 7.14 11.93
C LYS A 232 1.59 7.80 12.04
N HIS A 233 2.54 7.31 11.27
CA HIS A 233 3.90 7.85 11.27
C HIS A 233 3.92 9.38 11.01
N TRP A 234 3.11 9.87 10.10
CA TRP A 234 3.00 11.29 9.78
C TRP A 234 2.29 12.14 10.85
N ASP A 235 1.53 11.53 11.78
CA ASP A 235 0.96 12.23 12.92
C ASP A 235 2.07 12.61 13.93
N ASP A 236 3.12 11.79 14.03
CA ASP A 236 4.24 11.99 14.96
C ASP A 236 5.41 12.73 14.31
N PHE A 237 5.70 12.49 13.02
CA PHE A 237 6.80 13.12 12.30
C PHE A 237 6.37 14.45 11.67
N ASN A 238 5.94 15.37 12.51
CA ASN A 238 5.46 16.71 12.18
C ASN A 238 6.47 17.79 12.58
N GLU A 239 6.25 19.03 12.14
CA GLU A 239 7.14 20.15 12.43
C GLU A 239 7.29 20.45 13.91
N LYS A 240 6.22 20.27 14.69
CA LYS A 240 6.28 20.50 16.14
C LYS A 240 7.26 19.55 16.80
N ASN A 241 7.18 18.27 16.50
CA ASN A 241 8.09 17.27 17.08
C ASN A 241 9.53 17.43 16.58
N VAL A 242 9.76 18.02 15.39
CA VAL A 242 11.10 18.43 14.93
C VAL A 242 11.61 19.60 15.78
N GLN A 243 10.78 20.63 16.03
CA GLN A 243 11.12 21.77 16.89
C GLN A 243 11.41 21.33 18.33
N ASP A 244 10.65 20.38 18.85
CA ASP A 244 10.83 19.79 20.18
C ASP A 244 12.01 18.78 20.23
N LYS A 245 12.71 18.56 19.10
CA LYS A 245 13.85 17.63 18.94
C LYS A 245 13.51 16.17 19.28
N LEU A 246 12.26 15.78 19.09
CA LEU A 246 11.81 14.41 19.28
C LEU A 246 12.07 13.56 18.03
N VAL A 247 12.04 14.18 16.85
CA VAL A 247 12.33 13.55 15.55
C VAL A 247 13.23 14.46 14.72
N ASP A 248 14.00 13.87 13.80
CA ASP A 248 15.01 14.61 13.01
C ASP A 248 14.42 15.37 11.83
N MET A 249 13.32 14.88 11.24
CA MET A 249 12.78 15.40 9.99
C MET A 249 11.25 15.19 9.93
N PRO A 250 10.48 16.15 9.37
CA PRO A 250 9.06 15.97 9.19
C PRO A 250 8.78 14.99 8.03
N TRP A 251 7.65 14.29 8.10
CA TRP A 251 7.26 13.22 7.18
C TRP A 251 7.24 13.66 5.71
N TYR A 252 6.81 14.87 5.41
CA TYR A 252 6.67 15.35 4.03
C TYR A 252 8.01 15.50 3.32
N LEU A 253 9.09 15.85 4.02
CA LEU A 253 10.44 15.86 3.44
C LEU A 253 10.96 14.45 3.15
N MET A 254 10.61 13.47 4.00
CA MET A 254 10.91 12.06 3.72
C MET A 254 10.13 11.58 2.49
N ASP A 255 8.87 11.96 2.38
CA ASP A 255 7.99 11.61 1.27
C ASP A 255 8.46 12.22 -0.07
N ASP A 256 8.86 13.50 -0.06
CA ASP A 256 9.40 14.17 -1.26
C ASP A 256 10.71 13.52 -1.74
N ASN A 257 11.62 13.21 -0.83
CA ASN A 257 12.86 12.49 -1.17
C ASN A 257 12.56 11.10 -1.73
N SER A 258 11.61 10.39 -1.14
CA SER A 258 11.11 9.09 -1.58
C SER A 258 10.54 9.16 -3.00
N LYS A 259 9.65 10.11 -3.27
CA LYS A 259 9.03 10.30 -4.59
C LYS A 259 10.06 10.62 -5.67
N ARG A 260 11.05 11.49 -5.37
CA ARG A 260 12.14 11.80 -6.30
C ARG A 260 12.96 10.56 -6.65
N ARG A 261 13.28 9.71 -5.63
CA ARG A 261 13.98 8.44 -5.82
C ARG A 261 13.17 7.44 -6.63
N LEU A 262 11.87 7.36 -6.36
CA LEU A 262 10.93 6.50 -7.10
C LEU A 262 10.86 6.91 -8.58
N ARG A 263 10.68 8.21 -8.89
CA ARG A 263 10.62 8.69 -10.28
C ARG A 263 11.89 8.37 -11.06
N HIS A 264 13.05 8.44 -10.41
CA HIS A 264 14.32 8.02 -11.02
C HIS A 264 14.33 6.52 -11.31
N MET A 265 13.91 5.68 -10.37
CA MET A 265 13.80 4.22 -10.54
C MET A 265 12.82 3.85 -11.65
N LEU A 266 11.70 4.54 -11.76
CA LEU A 266 10.68 4.34 -12.80
C LEU A 266 11.05 4.96 -14.16
N GLN A 267 12.23 5.59 -14.26
CA GLN A 267 12.72 6.29 -15.46
C GLN A 267 11.78 7.41 -15.96
N GLU A 268 10.97 7.98 -15.06
CA GLU A 268 10.19 9.18 -15.33
C GLU A 268 11.10 10.41 -15.47
N GLU A 269 12.08 10.50 -14.57
CA GLU A 269 13.04 11.60 -14.48
C GLU A 269 14.45 11.04 -14.20
N ASP A 270 15.45 11.64 -14.82
CA ASP A 270 16.85 11.40 -14.44
C ASP A 270 17.26 12.35 -13.31
N ASN A 271 17.22 11.85 -12.08
CA ASN A 271 17.61 12.59 -10.88
C ASN A 271 19.07 12.30 -10.45
N ASN A 272 19.83 11.59 -11.27
CA ASN A 272 21.21 11.16 -10.98
C ASN A 272 21.36 10.52 -9.57
N ILE A 273 20.47 9.58 -9.25
CA ILE A 273 20.44 8.90 -7.97
C ILE A 273 21.01 7.50 -8.13
N ASP A 274 22.05 7.16 -7.35
CA ASP A 274 22.49 5.78 -7.25
C ASP A 274 21.47 4.95 -6.47
N LEU A 275 20.84 4.01 -7.14
CA LEU A 275 19.90 3.07 -6.53
C LEU A 275 20.60 1.86 -5.91
N GLY A 276 21.85 1.58 -6.29
CA GLY A 276 22.60 0.42 -5.82
C GLY A 276 21.80 -0.89 -5.98
N GLU A 277 21.74 -1.68 -4.91
CA GLU A 277 21.00 -2.95 -4.85
C GLU A 277 19.45 -2.79 -4.88
N TYR A 278 18.95 -1.56 -4.84
CA TYR A 278 17.52 -1.25 -4.87
C TYR A 278 17.00 -0.88 -6.26
N GLY A 279 17.81 -1.00 -7.28
CA GLY A 279 17.42 -0.78 -8.67
C GLY A 279 16.52 -1.90 -9.22
N LEU A 280 16.20 -1.79 -10.51
CA LEU A 280 15.43 -2.81 -11.23
C LEU A 280 16.26 -4.08 -11.41
N GLY A 281 15.58 -5.24 -11.49
CA GLY A 281 16.21 -6.51 -11.86
C GLY A 281 16.65 -6.53 -13.33
N THR A 282 17.32 -7.61 -13.73
CA THR A 282 17.89 -7.79 -15.06
C THR A 282 17.30 -8.97 -15.84
N VAL A 283 16.34 -9.71 -15.25
CA VAL A 283 15.68 -10.86 -15.91
C VAL A 283 14.68 -10.38 -16.95
N ARG A 284 13.97 -9.30 -16.64
CA ARG A 284 13.06 -8.60 -17.56
C ARG A 284 13.40 -7.11 -17.50
N THR A 285 13.17 -6.41 -18.61
CA THR A 285 13.48 -4.97 -18.70
C THR A 285 12.38 -4.12 -18.10
N HIS A 286 12.69 -2.85 -17.84
CA HIS A 286 11.70 -1.82 -17.51
C HIS A 286 10.59 -1.77 -18.57
N ARG A 287 10.96 -1.79 -19.85
CA ARG A 287 10.02 -1.77 -20.98
C ARG A 287 9.11 -3.00 -21.01
N ASP A 288 9.63 -4.18 -20.64
CA ASP A 288 8.78 -5.39 -20.54
C ASP A 288 7.69 -5.19 -19.49
N TYR A 289 8.00 -4.52 -18.37
CA TYR A 289 6.98 -4.23 -17.36
C TYR A 289 5.97 -3.18 -17.84
N GLU A 290 6.42 -2.11 -18.51
CA GLU A 290 5.53 -1.11 -19.09
C GLU A 290 4.50 -1.77 -20.03
N VAL A 291 4.97 -2.64 -20.94
CA VAL A 291 4.10 -3.39 -21.86
C VAL A 291 3.18 -4.35 -21.12
N TYR A 292 3.72 -5.09 -20.15
CA TYR A 292 2.95 -6.04 -19.35
C TYR A 292 1.85 -5.35 -18.54
N ALA A 293 2.20 -4.29 -17.86
CA ALA A 293 1.29 -3.56 -16.99
C ALA A 293 0.41 -2.53 -17.71
N GLY A 294 0.75 -2.17 -18.95
CA GLY A 294 0.07 -1.11 -19.69
C GLY A 294 0.28 0.26 -19.08
N ILE A 295 1.54 0.56 -18.75
CA ILE A 295 1.93 1.83 -18.11
C ILE A 295 3.06 2.46 -18.93
N HIS A 296 3.00 3.75 -19.18
CA HIS A 296 4.11 4.53 -19.70
C HIS A 296 4.56 5.52 -18.64
N PHE A 297 5.62 5.19 -17.92
CA PHE A 297 6.03 5.96 -16.75
C PHE A 297 6.46 7.37 -17.14
N LYS A 298 7.30 7.52 -18.16
CA LYS A 298 7.84 8.82 -18.57
C LYS A 298 6.76 9.85 -18.88
N ASP A 299 5.67 9.43 -19.54
CA ASP A 299 4.57 10.31 -19.93
C ASP A 299 3.38 10.19 -18.95
N ARG A 300 3.51 9.40 -17.88
CA ARG A 300 2.47 9.16 -16.86
C ARG A 300 1.14 8.74 -17.46
N LYS A 301 1.17 7.80 -18.40
CA LYS A 301 -0.01 7.30 -19.10
C LYS A 301 -0.39 5.89 -18.67
N LEU A 302 -1.68 5.62 -18.61
CA LEU A 302 -2.24 4.29 -18.34
C LEU A 302 -3.02 3.80 -19.56
N HIS A 303 -2.75 2.57 -19.98
CA HIS A 303 -3.55 1.93 -21.03
C HIS A 303 -5.00 1.72 -20.55
N PRO A 304 -6.04 1.93 -21.38
CA PRO A 304 -7.45 1.75 -21.00
C PRO A 304 -7.75 0.38 -20.37
N GLN A 305 -7.11 -0.70 -20.84
CA GLN A 305 -7.27 -2.04 -20.26
C GLN A 305 -6.71 -2.14 -18.84
N THR A 306 -5.63 -1.40 -18.51
CA THR A 306 -5.08 -1.34 -17.16
C THR A 306 -6.03 -0.65 -16.21
N PHE A 307 -6.57 0.48 -16.62
CA PHE A 307 -7.60 1.20 -15.88
C PHE A 307 -8.89 0.38 -15.73
N ALA A 308 -9.32 -0.31 -16.80
CA ALA A 308 -10.50 -1.17 -16.79
C ALA A 308 -10.32 -2.48 -16.00
N GLY A 309 -9.10 -2.80 -15.54
CA GLY A 309 -8.82 -4.04 -14.79
C GLY A 309 -8.90 -5.30 -15.64
N VAL A 310 -8.66 -5.20 -16.96
CA VAL A 310 -8.50 -6.36 -17.83
C VAL A 310 -7.21 -7.09 -17.44
N PHE A 311 -7.18 -8.40 -17.42
CA PHE A 311 -6.01 -9.17 -16.99
C PHE A 311 -4.80 -8.91 -17.92
N PRO A 312 -3.56 -8.87 -17.35
CA PRO A 312 -2.36 -8.71 -18.15
C PRO A 312 -2.03 -9.98 -18.96
N PRO A 313 -1.21 -9.87 -20.02
CA PRO A 313 -0.71 -8.63 -20.62
C PRO A 313 -1.80 -7.86 -21.35
N ILE A 314 -1.52 -6.61 -21.79
CA ILE A 314 -2.43 -5.88 -22.68
C ILE A 314 -2.47 -6.56 -24.05
N ASN A 315 -3.66 -6.63 -24.66
CA ASN A 315 -3.86 -7.36 -25.93
C ASN A 315 -3.30 -6.64 -27.15
N ASP A 316 -3.29 -5.31 -27.13
CA ASP A 316 -2.75 -4.47 -28.20
C ASP A 316 -1.67 -3.55 -27.64
N THR A 317 -0.44 -3.78 -28.05
CA THR A 317 0.73 -2.99 -27.65
C THR A 317 1.11 -1.94 -28.68
N SER A 318 0.43 -1.92 -29.86
CA SER A 318 0.68 -0.92 -30.89
C SER A 318 0.15 0.44 -30.45
N ASN A 319 1.00 1.44 -30.39
CA ASN A 319 0.62 2.84 -30.17
C ASN A 319 -0.03 3.18 -28.82
N TRP A 320 -0.11 2.28 -27.84
CA TRP A 320 -0.72 2.59 -26.55
C TRP A 320 0.01 3.73 -25.81
N HIS A 321 1.31 3.87 -26.04
CA HIS A 321 2.13 4.97 -25.54
C HIS A 321 1.83 6.32 -26.21
N LEU A 322 1.10 6.30 -27.32
CA LEU A 322 0.62 7.49 -28.02
C LEU A 322 -0.80 7.89 -27.57
N LEU A 323 -1.45 7.07 -26.75
CA LEU A 323 -2.74 7.45 -26.18
C LEU A 323 -2.54 8.77 -25.44
N GLU A 324 -3.30 9.77 -25.84
CA GLU A 324 -3.28 11.07 -25.19
C GLU A 324 -3.55 10.89 -23.70
N ASN A 325 -2.76 11.53 -22.91
CA ASN A 325 -3.08 11.69 -21.51
C ASN A 325 -4.17 12.76 -21.50
N ASP A 326 -5.43 12.33 -21.43
CA ASP A 326 -6.58 13.24 -21.33
C ASP A 326 -6.62 13.97 -19.97
N SER A 327 -5.56 13.83 -19.17
CA SER A 327 -5.49 14.53 -17.91
C SER A 327 -5.31 16.03 -18.12
N VAL A 328 -6.16 16.79 -17.48
CA VAL A 328 -6.16 18.25 -17.45
C VAL A 328 -5.66 18.67 -16.08
N GLN A 329 -4.82 19.70 -16.07
CA GLN A 329 -4.43 20.39 -14.85
C GLN A 329 -5.63 21.24 -14.39
N TYR A 330 -6.07 20.98 -13.17
CA TYR A 330 -7.11 21.77 -12.51
C TYR A 330 -6.47 22.59 -11.40
N GLU A 331 -6.81 23.86 -11.36
CA GLU A 331 -6.43 24.79 -10.29
C GLU A 331 -7.60 25.70 -9.99
N PHE A 332 -8.08 25.68 -8.75
CA PHE A 332 -9.16 26.58 -8.31
C PHE A 332 -9.15 26.73 -6.79
N ASP A 333 -9.62 27.88 -6.34
CA ASP A 333 -9.76 28.20 -4.93
C ASP A 333 -11.10 27.75 -4.38
N ILE A 334 -11.09 27.24 -3.16
CA ILE A 334 -12.29 26.94 -2.38
C ILE A 334 -12.26 27.71 -1.06
N ASN A 335 -13.40 28.24 -0.64
CA ASN A 335 -13.56 28.84 0.68
C ASN A 335 -13.90 27.76 1.70
N ILE A 336 -13.07 27.59 2.72
CA ILE A 336 -13.26 26.59 3.76
C ILE A 336 -14.23 27.14 4.81
N PRO A 337 -15.36 26.45 5.11
CA PRO A 337 -16.26 26.85 6.17
C PRO A 337 -15.53 26.96 7.52
N LYS A 338 -15.77 28.06 8.24
CA LYS A 338 -15.14 28.27 9.55
C LYS A 338 -15.53 27.15 10.50
N THR A 339 -14.52 26.43 10.99
CA THR A 339 -14.69 25.25 11.85
C THR A 339 -13.74 25.34 13.01
N GLU A 340 -14.27 25.19 14.22
CA GLU A 340 -13.51 25.17 15.47
C GLU A 340 -13.50 23.75 16.04
N ASN A 341 -12.45 23.41 16.81
CA ASN A 341 -12.34 22.13 17.53
C ASN A 341 -12.35 20.90 16.62
N PHE A 342 -11.68 20.97 15.48
CA PHE A 342 -11.50 19.83 14.60
C PHE A 342 -10.08 19.22 14.76
N LYS A 343 -9.98 17.93 14.52
CA LYS A 343 -8.71 17.19 14.41
C LYS A 343 -8.19 17.25 12.96
N MET A 344 -9.09 17.14 12.00
CA MET A 344 -8.79 17.11 10.57
C MET A 344 -10.03 17.55 9.79
N ILE A 345 -9.81 18.21 8.65
CA ILE A 345 -10.84 18.48 7.66
C ILE A 345 -10.47 17.71 6.38
N TYR A 346 -11.28 16.73 6.01
CA TYR A 346 -11.21 16.09 4.72
C TYR A 346 -11.77 17.01 3.64
N ILE A 347 -10.95 17.31 2.64
CA ILE A 347 -11.37 17.98 1.41
C ILE A 347 -11.20 17.00 0.26
N GLY A 348 -12.30 16.62 -0.38
CA GLY A 348 -12.30 15.75 -1.56
C GLY A 348 -12.79 16.49 -2.79
N VAL A 349 -12.25 16.20 -3.97
CA VAL A 349 -12.84 16.60 -5.25
C VAL A 349 -13.35 15.34 -5.93
N GLU A 350 -14.62 15.35 -6.33
CA GLU A 350 -15.27 14.17 -6.93
C GLU A 350 -15.76 14.47 -8.35
N ASP A 351 -15.75 13.43 -9.20
CA ASP A 351 -16.41 13.46 -10.51
C ASP A 351 -17.94 13.35 -10.36
N ILE A 352 -18.67 13.41 -11.48
CA ILE A 352 -20.13 13.30 -11.48
C ILE A 352 -20.64 11.93 -10.97
N SER A 353 -19.78 10.90 -11.04
CA SER A 353 -20.09 9.55 -10.56
C SER A 353 -19.72 9.35 -9.07
N GLY A 354 -19.16 10.37 -8.41
CA GLY A 354 -18.74 10.33 -7.00
C GLY A 354 -17.37 9.70 -6.78
N ASN A 355 -16.57 9.49 -7.83
CA ASN A 355 -15.18 9.03 -7.66
C ASN A 355 -14.30 10.21 -7.20
N VAL A 356 -13.47 9.98 -6.20
CA VAL A 356 -12.54 10.99 -5.69
C VAL A 356 -11.41 11.18 -6.70
N LEU A 357 -11.26 12.41 -7.20
CA LEU A 357 -10.21 12.82 -8.11
C LEU A 357 -9.00 13.42 -7.39
N HIS A 358 -9.25 14.09 -6.28
CA HIS A 358 -8.23 14.72 -5.46
C HIS A 358 -8.65 14.75 -4.00
N ARG A 359 -7.68 14.69 -3.08
CA ARG A 359 -7.91 14.73 -1.64
C ARG A 359 -6.85 15.56 -0.94
N VAL A 360 -7.29 16.39 0.00
CA VAL A 360 -6.43 17.12 0.94
C VAL A 360 -7.00 16.92 2.35
N ASP A 361 -6.14 16.60 3.30
CA ASP A 361 -6.50 16.50 4.70
C ASP A 361 -5.86 17.69 5.45
N LEU A 362 -6.68 18.67 5.85
CA LEU A 362 -6.21 19.85 6.57
C LEU A 362 -6.17 19.56 8.08
N THR A 363 -5.04 19.80 8.70
CA THR A 363 -4.86 19.70 10.16
C THR A 363 -4.88 21.06 10.87
N HIS A 364 -4.94 22.14 10.10
CA HIS A 364 -5.09 23.51 10.58
C HIS A 364 -6.09 24.25 9.67
N TYR A 365 -6.75 25.26 10.23
CA TYR A 365 -7.73 26.03 9.49
C TYR A 365 -7.06 27.01 8.52
N VAL A 366 -7.61 27.08 7.32
CA VAL A 366 -7.32 28.12 6.32
C VAL A 366 -8.64 28.66 5.77
N ASP A 367 -8.72 29.95 5.50
CA ASP A 367 -9.94 30.56 4.95
C ASP A 367 -10.15 30.17 3.49
N VAL A 368 -9.07 30.11 2.71
CA VAL A 368 -9.06 29.74 1.30
C VAL A 368 -8.02 28.65 1.08
N LEU A 369 -8.40 27.62 0.35
CA LEU A 369 -7.50 26.56 -0.09
C LEU A 369 -7.45 26.52 -1.62
N THR A 370 -6.25 26.70 -2.19
CA THR A 370 -6.02 26.43 -3.60
C THR A 370 -5.88 24.92 -3.80
N LEU A 371 -6.77 24.33 -4.57
CA LEU A 371 -6.69 22.95 -5.01
C LEU A 371 -6.00 22.89 -6.37
N GLN A 372 -4.91 22.15 -6.43
CA GLN A 372 -4.14 21.94 -7.66
C GLN A 372 -3.93 20.45 -7.86
N PHE A 373 -4.41 19.90 -8.97
CA PHE A 373 -4.32 18.48 -9.28
C PHE A 373 -4.51 18.20 -10.77
N GLU A 374 -4.09 17.03 -11.18
CA GLU A 374 -4.27 16.52 -12.53
C GLU A 374 -5.32 15.39 -12.55
N SER A 375 -6.24 15.43 -13.51
CA SER A 375 -7.25 14.38 -13.67
C SER A 375 -7.67 14.25 -15.14
N ASN A 376 -7.92 13.03 -15.58
CA ASN A 376 -8.55 12.74 -16.86
C ASN A 376 -10.09 12.77 -16.79
N LYS A 377 -10.65 13.07 -15.61
CA LYS A 377 -12.09 13.26 -15.42
C LYS A 377 -12.37 14.67 -14.95
N LYS A 378 -13.46 15.21 -15.42
CA LYS A 378 -13.88 16.54 -15.04
C LYS A 378 -14.34 16.56 -13.59
N PRO A 379 -13.78 17.46 -12.74
CA PRO A 379 -14.33 17.72 -11.42
C PRO A 379 -15.79 18.18 -11.50
N HIS A 380 -16.62 17.68 -10.58
CA HIS A 380 -18.03 18.01 -10.51
C HIS A 380 -18.39 18.72 -9.21
N LYS A 381 -17.86 18.22 -8.10
CA LYS A 381 -18.09 18.81 -6.77
C LYS A 381 -16.87 18.67 -5.89
N TRP A 382 -16.77 19.52 -4.89
CA TRP A 382 -15.84 19.33 -3.80
C TRP A 382 -16.61 19.03 -2.51
N VAL A 383 -15.96 18.27 -1.65
CA VAL A 383 -16.49 17.74 -0.40
C VAL A 383 -15.74 18.35 0.75
N TYR A 384 -16.47 18.86 1.72
CA TYR A 384 -15.97 19.29 3.00
C TYR A 384 -16.49 18.37 4.09
N TRP A 385 -15.58 17.75 4.84
CA TRP A 385 -15.98 16.78 5.84
C TRP A 385 -15.01 16.79 7.04
N PRO A 386 -15.32 17.57 8.11
CA PRO A 386 -14.45 17.66 9.27
C PRO A 386 -14.61 16.47 10.22
N VAL A 387 -13.56 16.26 11.01
CA VAL A 387 -13.49 15.27 12.09
C VAL A 387 -13.16 15.99 13.38
N ASP A 388 -13.90 15.74 14.45
CA ASP A 388 -13.65 16.31 15.76
C ASP A 388 -12.43 15.68 16.47
N LEU A 389 -12.07 16.21 17.64
CA LEU A 389 -10.94 15.70 18.43
C LEU A 389 -11.16 14.29 19.00
N ASN A 390 -12.39 13.77 18.95
CA ASN A 390 -12.79 12.44 19.41
C ASN A 390 -13.00 11.45 18.24
N ASP A 391 -12.53 11.79 17.02
CA ASP A 391 -12.67 11.00 15.81
C ASP A 391 -14.11 10.83 15.30
N ASN A 392 -15.04 11.71 15.70
CA ASN A 392 -16.38 11.72 15.11
C ASN A 392 -16.43 12.62 13.89
N TRP A 393 -17.06 12.13 12.82
CA TRP A 393 -17.29 12.90 11.62
C TRP A 393 -18.48 13.86 11.80
N TYR A 394 -18.27 15.13 11.45
CA TYR A 394 -19.35 16.10 11.31
C TYR A 394 -20.21 15.82 10.08
N ASN A 395 -21.21 16.66 9.83
CA ASN A 395 -21.99 16.55 8.60
C ASN A 395 -21.11 16.83 7.38
N ARG A 396 -21.17 15.93 6.40
CA ARG A 396 -20.55 16.12 5.09
C ARG A 396 -21.28 17.21 4.32
N ILE A 397 -20.54 18.12 3.72
CA ILE A 397 -21.06 19.18 2.83
C ILE A 397 -20.45 18.96 1.45
N ASP A 398 -21.34 18.85 0.45
CA ASP A 398 -20.98 18.73 -0.96
C ASP A 398 -21.30 20.04 -1.66
N THR A 399 -20.34 20.61 -2.40
CA THR A 399 -20.50 21.87 -3.14
C THR A 399 -20.17 21.65 -4.61
N VAL A 400 -21.11 21.92 -5.50
CA VAL A 400 -20.90 21.79 -6.94
C VAL A 400 -19.91 22.86 -7.42
N ILE A 401 -18.94 22.44 -8.26
CA ILE A 401 -17.95 23.33 -8.86
C ILE A 401 -18.53 23.89 -10.15
N THR A 402 -18.65 25.21 -10.23
CA THR A 402 -19.33 25.90 -11.34
C THR A 402 -18.40 26.59 -12.33
N ASN A 403 -17.10 26.76 -11.98
CA ASN A 403 -16.19 27.63 -12.73
C ASN A 403 -14.83 26.96 -13.01
N ILE A 404 -14.84 25.78 -13.65
CA ILE A 404 -13.63 25.06 -14.13
C ILE A 404 -13.79 24.62 -15.56
#